data_29bd80e172561da1c45fe7d8b353ba32
#
_entry.id   29bd80e172561da1c45fe7d8b353ba32
#
_cell.length_a   1.000
_cell.length_b   1.000
_cell.length_c   1.000
_cell.angle_alpha   90.00
_cell.angle_beta   90.00
_cell.angle_gamma   90.00
#
_symmetry.space_group_name_H-M   'P 1'
#
loop_
_entity.id
_entity.type
_entity.pdbx_description
1 polymer ?
#
loop_
_entity_poly.entity_id
_entity_poly.type
_entity_poly.pdbx_seq_one_letter_code
_entity_poly.pdbx_strand_id
1 'polypeptide(L)'
;VIESLQRLKWTPDIIHCNDWQTGLVPLFIKDNYNWDRMFDRTATLFTIHNIGYQGRFSKSALFKAEIRGDLFYPGGPVEFEDSVSFMKTGILFTDVVNTVSKTYAHEILTPEYGAGLHHAISSRQNDLFGILNGVDYSDWNPETDKHLPFNYSKDNLLGKVKNKKFLLDHFNIPYHEDDPLIGIVSRMVTQKGFDIFAGAVQDLMPLDAKWVILGSGEDQYEEMFRQLAHILPKKVATYIGFNN
;
A
#
# COMPACT_ATOMS: atom_id res chain seq x y z
N VAL A 1 -17.99 -0.72 14.74
CA VAL A 1 -17.38 0.55 15.19
C VAL A 1 -18.46 1.44 15.83
N ILE A 2 -19.47 1.91 15.07
CA ILE A 2 -20.45 2.90 15.55
C ILE A 2 -21.21 2.37 16.76
N GLU A 3 -21.83 1.19 16.70
CA GLU A 3 -22.51 0.57 17.85
C GLU A 3 -21.58 0.35 19.06
N SER A 4 -20.30 0.07 18.82
CA SER A 4 -19.33 -0.04 19.92
C SER A 4 -19.15 1.29 20.62
N LEU A 5 -19.07 2.39 19.87
CA LEU A 5 -18.99 3.74 20.43
C LEU A 5 -20.24 4.10 21.25
N GLN A 6 -21.43 3.76 20.72
CA GLN A 6 -22.71 3.95 21.43
C GLN A 6 -22.74 3.19 22.76
N ARG A 7 -22.35 1.89 22.75
CA ARG A 7 -22.30 1.05 23.96
C ARG A 7 -21.30 1.55 24.98
N LEU A 8 -20.15 2.06 24.52
CA LEU A 8 -19.12 2.65 25.39
C LEU A 8 -19.47 4.06 25.86
N LYS A 9 -20.54 4.66 25.29
CA LYS A 9 -20.89 6.08 25.51
C LYS A 9 -19.72 7.02 25.23
N TRP A 10 -18.92 6.68 24.25
CA TRP A 10 -17.76 7.45 23.86
C TRP A 10 -18.01 8.17 22.54
N THR A 11 -18.01 9.50 22.59
CA THR A 11 -18.15 10.38 21.43
C THR A 11 -16.77 10.83 20.96
N PRO A 12 -16.25 10.31 19.85
CA PRO A 12 -15.00 10.80 19.31
C PRO A 12 -15.20 12.15 18.59
N ASP A 13 -14.20 13.02 18.63
CA ASP A 13 -14.19 14.22 17.79
C ASP A 13 -13.96 13.89 16.33
N ILE A 14 -13.12 12.87 16.04
CA ILE A 14 -12.77 12.44 14.69
C ILE A 14 -12.81 10.90 14.61
N ILE A 15 -13.42 10.37 13.55
CA ILE A 15 -13.28 8.98 13.14
C ILE A 15 -12.38 8.91 11.91
N HIS A 16 -11.22 8.31 12.08
CA HIS A 16 -10.25 8.13 11.02
C HIS A 16 -10.44 6.77 10.34
N CYS A 17 -10.91 6.80 9.11
CA CYS A 17 -11.17 5.65 8.26
C CYS A 17 -10.00 5.41 7.32
N ASN A 18 -9.60 4.16 7.13
CA ASN A 18 -8.47 3.79 6.30
C ASN A 18 -8.91 2.77 5.24
N ASP A 19 -8.75 3.10 3.97
CA ASP A 19 -9.08 2.30 2.81
C ASP A 19 -10.52 1.78 2.75
N TRP A 20 -10.82 0.99 1.72
CA TRP A 20 -12.16 0.50 1.43
C TRP A 20 -12.81 -0.29 2.58
N GLN A 21 -12.01 -0.97 3.41
CA GLN A 21 -12.52 -1.76 4.55
C GLN A 21 -13.34 -0.93 5.53
N THR A 22 -13.05 0.35 5.63
CA THR A 22 -13.75 1.29 6.50
C THR A 22 -14.62 2.29 5.72
N GLY A 23 -14.73 2.13 4.40
CA GLY A 23 -15.36 3.08 3.49
C GLY A 23 -16.85 3.33 3.73
N LEU A 24 -17.56 2.42 4.39
CA LEU A 24 -18.97 2.62 4.74
C LEU A 24 -19.18 3.42 6.02
N VAL A 25 -18.16 3.59 6.87
CA VAL A 25 -18.32 4.29 8.17
C VAL A 25 -18.80 5.73 8.00
N PRO A 26 -18.23 6.55 7.08
CA PRO A 26 -18.72 7.90 6.85
C PRO A 26 -20.18 7.95 6.39
N LEU A 27 -20.58 7.03 5.49
CA LEU A 27 -21.96 6.90 5.05
C LEU A 27 -22.89 6.60 6.24
N PHE A 28 -22.54 5.61 7.05
CA PHE A 28 -23.37 5.22 8.18
C PHE A 28 -23.60 6.36 9.16
N ILE A 29 -22.58 7.15 9.47
CA ILE A 29 -22.72 8.30 10.37
C ILE A 29 -23.66 9.34 9.76
N LYS A 30 -23.55 9.61 8.45
CA LYS A 30 -24.32 10.65 7.77
C LYS A 30 -25.74 10.21 7.36
N ASP A 31 -26.02 8.92 7.28
CA ASP A 31 -27.30 8.38 6.83
C ASP A 31 -27.96 7.49 7.91
N ASN A 32 -27.45 6.30 8.17
CA ASN A 32 -28.07 5.33 9.06
C ASN A 32 -28.16 5.78 10.53
N TYR A 33 -27.18 6.55 11.00
CA TYR A 33 -27.05 7.03 12.39
C TYR A 33 -27.21 8.55 12.51
N ASN A 34 -27.72 9.23 11.51
CA ASN A 34 -27.93 10.68 11.50
C ASN A 34 -28.94 11.16 12.55
N TRP A 35 -29.73 10.26 13.12
CA TRP A 35 -30.66 10.51 14.21
C TRP A 35 -29.98 10.55 15.58
N ASP A 36 -28.77 10.00 15.70
CA ASP A 36 -28.06 9.90 16.98
C ASP A 36 -27.18 11.15 17.22
N ARG A 37 -27.65 12.01 18.09
CA ARG A 37 -26.99 13.25 18.45
C ARG A 37 -25.59 13.07 19.06
N MET A 38 -25.24 11.85 19.43
CA MET A 38 -23.91 11.51 19.90
C MET A 38 -22.84 11.85 18.85
N PHE A 39 -23.18 11.74 17.56
CA PHE A 39 -22.24 11.95 16.44
C PHE A 39 -22.36 13.32 15.76
N ASP A 40 -23.22 14.24 16.26
CA ASP A 40 -23.46 15.56 15.65
C ASP A 40 -22.19 16.39 15.47
N ARG A 41 -21.18 16.16 16.29
CA ARG A 41 -19.90 16.88 16.29
C ARG A 41 -18.72 16.02 15.81
N THR A 42 -18.98 14.77 15.46
CA THR A 42 -17.95 13.84 15.00
C THR A 42 -17.64 14.08 13.54
N ALA A 43 -16.41 14.48 13.23
CA ALA A 43 -15.92 14.57 11.87
C ALA A 43 -15.32 13.23 11.39
N THR A 44 -15.31 13.02 10.08
CA THR A 44 -14.73 11.84 9.46
C THR A 44 -13.53 12.20 8.57
N LEU A 45 -12.42 11.48 8.73
CA LEU A 45 -11.25 11.54 7.87
C LEU A 45 -11.10 10.21 7.15
N PHE A 46 -10.94 10.22 5.84
CA PHE A 46 -10.76 9.02 5.03
C PHE A 46 -9.41 9.03 4.34
N THR A 47 -8.55 8.07 4.67
CA THR A 47 -7.21 7.91 4.07
C THR A 47 -7.25 6.86 2.96
N ILE A 48 -6.80 7.25 1.77
CA ILE A 48 -6.58 6.37 0.63
C ILE A 48 -5.10 5.98 0.62
N HIS A 49 -4.79 4.72 0.98
CA HIS A 49 -3.43 4.19 0.87
C HIS A 49 -3.16 3.65 -0.54
N ASN A 50 -4.18 3.03 -1.16
CA ASN A 50 -4.09 2.53 -2.53
C ASN A 50 -5.47 2.52 -3.20
N ILE A 51 -5.67 3.43 -4.16
CA ILE A 51 -6.95 3.58 -4.88
C ILE A 51 -7.30 2.37 -5.76
N GLY A 52 -6.34 1.52 -6.10
CA GLY A 52 -6.58 0.31 -6.88
C GLY A 52 -7.37 -0.76 -6.11
N TYR A 53 -7.36 -0.72 -4.77
CA TYR A 53 -8.13 -1.64 -3.93
C TYR A 53 -9.43 -0.97 -3.50
N GLN A 54 -10.53 -1.27 -4.20
CA GLN A 54 -11.75 -0.49 -4.08
C GLN A 54 -12.86 -1.12 -3.23
N GLY A 55 -12.72 -2.39 -2.84
CA GLY A 55 -13.77 -3.09 -2.11
C GLY A 55 -15.08 -3.09 -2.90
N ARG A 56 -15.06 -3.73 -4.06
CA ARG A 56 -16.21 -3.84 -4.97
C ARG A 56 -17.01 -5.10 -4.67
N PHE A 57 -18.29 -4.94 -4.49
CA PHE A 57 -19.19 -6.02 -4.12
C PHE A 57 -20.44 -6.01 -5.00
N SER A 58 -21.10 -7.17 -5.12
CA SER A 58 -22.38 -7.28 -5.82
C SER A 58 -23.46 -6.44 -5.13
N LYS A 59 -24.56 -6.16 -5.83
CA LYS A 59 -25.72 -5.42 -5.31
C LYS A 59 -26.29 -6.01 -4.02
N SER A 60 -26.05 -7.29 -3.74
CA SER A 60 -26.47 -7.91 -2.47
C SER A 60 -25.81 -7.27 -1.23
N ALA A 61 -24.68 -6.57 -1.41
CA ALA A 61 -24.02 -5.83 -0.33
C ALA A 61 -24.89 -4.67 0.19
N LEU A 62 -25.73 -4.08 -0.63
CA LEU A 62 -26.69 -3.04 -0.19
C LEU A 62 -27.58 -3.56 0.94
N PHE A 63 -28.18 -4.72 0.74
CA PHE A 63 -29.04 -5.33 1.75
C PHE A 63 -28.26 -5.77 2.99
N LYS A 64 -27.09 -6.41 2.79
CA LYS A 64 -26.26 -6.93 3.90
C LYS A 64 -25.68 -5.84 4.78
N ALA A 65 -25.41 -4.69 4.20
CA ALA A 65 -24.85 -3.53 4.90
C ALA A 65 -25.92 -2.47 5.24
N GLU A 66 -27.20 -2.77 5.01
CA GLU A 66 -28.32 -1.86 5.27
C GLU A 66 -28.18 -0.49 4.58
N ILE A 67 -27.57 -0.49 3.39
CA ILE A 67 -27.43 0.72 2.58
C ILE A 67 -28.75 0.97 1.84
N ARG A 68 -29.23 2.19 1.88
CA ARG A 68 -30.45 2.60 1.16
C ARG A 68 -30.30 2.38 -0.34
N GLY A 69 -31.32 1.75 -0.95
CA GLY A 69 -31.32 1.41 -2.37
C GLY A 69 -31.34 2.62 -3.31
N ASP A 70 -31.87 3.77 -2.86
CA ASP A 70 -31.91 5.01 -3.62
C ASP A 70 -30.55 5.69 -3.79
N LEU A 71 -29.53 5.27 -3.05
CA LEU A 71 -28.14 5.69 -3.24
C LEU A 71 -27.42 4.91 -4.35
N PHE A 72 -28.02 3.81 -4.82
CA PHE A 72 -27.44 2.95 -5.86
C PHE A 72 -28.14 3.18 -7.22
N TYR A 73 -27.53 4.01 -8.03
CA TYR A 73 -27.93 4.27 -9.43
C TYR A 73 -26.67 4.53 -10.26
N PRO A 74 -26.71 4.42 -11.60
CA PRO A 74 -25.53 4.67 -12.44
C PRO A 74 -24.89 6.02 -12.14
N GLY A 75 -23.62 6.01 -11.72
CA GLY A 75 -22.89 7.19 -11.26
C GLY A 75 -23.21 7.64 -9.83
N GLY A 76 -24.11 6.97 -9.13
CA GLY A 76 -24.49 7.27 -7.74
C GLY A 76 -23.36 7.09 -6.73
N PRO A 77 -23.55 7.59 -5.50
CA PRO A 77 -22.45 7.71 -4.54
C PRO A 77 -21.92 6.36 -4.02
N VAL A 78 -22.69 5.30 -4.11
CA VAL A 78 -22.28 3.96 -3.67
C VAL A 78 -22.02 2.99 -4.84
N GLU A 79 -22.39 3.41 -6.07
CA GLU A 79 -22.28 2.59 -7.27
C GLU A 79 -20.99 2.90 -8.03
N PHE A 80 -20.32 1.85 -8.52
CA PHE A 80 -19.22 1.95 -9.48
C PHE A 80 -19.19 0.71 -10.38
N GLU A 81 -19.38 0.92 -11.69
CA GLU A 81 -19.42 -0.15 -12.71
C GLU A 81 -20.36 -1.31 -12.31
N ASP A 82 -21.60 -0.98 -12.03
CA ASP A 82 -22.67 -1.88 -11.60
C ASP A 82 -22.39 -2.68 -10.31
N SER A 83 -21.42 -2.22 -9.52
CA SER A 83 -21.02 -2.80 -8.23
C SER A 83 -21.16 -1.78 -7.11
N VAL A 84 -21.28 -2.25 -5.87
CA VAL A 84 -21.18 -1.39 -4.68
C VAL A 84 -19.71 -1.18 -4.37
N SER A 85 -19.21 0.05 -4.44
CA SER A 85 -17.81 0.42 -4.13
C SER A 85 -17.70 1.09 -2.78
N PHE A 86 -17.06 0.42 -1.83
CA PHE A 86 -16.83 0.97 -0.50
C PHE A 86 -15.81 2.11 -0.51
N MET A 87 -14.80 2.04 -1.40
CA MET A 87 -13.84 3.13 -1.59
C MET A 87 -14.52 4.41 -2.06
N LYS A 88 -15.34 4.32 -3.15
CA LYS A 88 -16.10 5.47 -3.66
C LYS A 88 -17.02 6.06 -2.59
N THR A 89 -17.71 5.20 -1.84
CA THR A 89 -18.59 5.60 -0.75
C THR A 89 -17.82 6.37 0.32
N GLY A 90 -16.66 5.85 0.76
CA GLY A 90 -15.81 6.53 1.73
C GLY A 90 -15.36 7.91 1.26
N ILE A 91 -14.91 8.03 0.01
CA ILE A 91 -14.48 9.29 -0.59
C ILE A 91 -15.62 10.33 -0.59
N LEU A 92 -16.83 9.93 -0.96
CA LEU A 92 -17.92 10.87 -1.16
C LEU A 92 -18.66 11.28 0.13
N PHE A 93 -18.64 10.42 1.15
CA PHE A 93 -19.35 10.68 2.41
C PHE A 93 -18.48 11.23 3.54
N THR A 94 -17.17 11.14 3.45
CA THR A 94 -16.27 11.67 4.49
C THR A 94 -16.22 13.21 4.49
N ASP A 95 -15.80 13.82 5.58
CA ASP A 95 -15.61 15.27 5.65
C ASP A 95 -14.30 15.68 5.00
N VAL A 96 -13.23 14.94 5.24
CA VAL A 96 -11.89 15.20 4.68
C VAL A 96 -11.33 13.92 4.08
N VAL A 97 -10.68 14.02 2.91
CA VAL A 97 -9.97 12.93 2.25
C VAL A 97 -8.47 13.20 2.32
N ASN A 98 -7.68 12.21 2.63
CA ASN A 98 -6.24 12.30 2.41
C ASN A 98 -5.67 11.04 1.75
N THR A 99 -4.47 11.19 1.20
CA THR A 99 -3.67 10.09 0.69
C THR A 99 -2.22 10.22 1.14
N VAL A 100 -1.41 9.20 0.89
CA VAL A 100 -0.09 8.99 1.50
C VAL A 100 1.07 9.70 0.79
N SER A 101 0.78 10.60 -0.15
CA SER A 101 1.80 11.40 -0.84
C SER A 101 1.18 12.67 -1.44
N LYS A 102 1.92 13.78 -1.42
CA LYS A 102 1.50 15.02 -2.11
C LYS A 102 1.38 14.80 -3.62
N THR A 103 2.33 14.10 -4.23
CA THR A 103 2.30 13.75 -5.65
C THR A 103 1.12 12.84 -5.94
N TYR A 104 0.90 11.79 -5.14
CA TYR A 104 -0.20 10.87 -5.33
C TYR A 104 -1.58 11.54 -5.22
N ALA A 105 -1.72 12.56 -4.37
CA ALA A 105 -2.96 13.34 -4.30
C ALA A 105 -3.29 14.04 -5.64
N HIS A 106 -2.29 14.41 -6.44
CA HIS A 106 -2.49 14.95 -7.80
C HIS A 106 -2.70 13.84 -8.83
N GLU A 107 -1.94 12.75 -8.74
CA GLU A 107 -2.02 11.63 -9.67
C GLU A 107 -3.40 10.99 -9.69
N ILE A 108 -4.00 10.69 -8.53
CA ILE A 108 -5.32 10.03 -8.44
C ILE A 108 -6.48 10.87 -8.96
N LEU A 109 -6.28 12.16 -9.24
CA LEU A 109 -7.23 13.03 -9.93
C LEU A 109 -7.29 12.77 -11.44
N THR A 110 -6.33 12.02 -11.98
CA THR A 110 -6.24 11.73 -13.42
C THR A 110 -6.84 10.38 -13.78
N PRO A 111 -7.33 10.18 -15.03
CA PRO A 111 -7.82 8.88 -15.48
C PRO A 111 -6.77 7.76 -15.38
N GLU A 112 -5.49 8.09 -15.57
CA GLU A 112 -4.39 7.14 -15.58
C GLU A 112 -4.15 6.49 -14.20
N TYR A 113 -4.21 7.30 -13.12
CA TYR A 113 -3.88 6.82 -11.76
C TYR A 113 -5.08 6.74 -10.82
N GLY A 114 -6.23 7.29 -11.21
CA GLY A 114 -7.44 7.31 -10.39
C GLY A 114 -8.23 5.99 -10.38
N ALA A 115 -7.76 4.95 -11.09
CA ALA A 115 -8.40 3.63 -11.15
C ALA A 115 -9.93 3.69 -11.43
N GLY A 116 -10.35 4.63 -12.31
CA GLY A 116 -11.74 4.90 -12.65
C GLY A 116 -12.50 5.77 -11.65
N LEU A 117 -11.95 6.04 -10.46
CA LEU A 117 -12.57 6.90 -9.44
C LEU A 117 -12.15 8.38 -9.52
N HIS A 118 -11.34 8.77 -10.52
CA HIS A 118 -10.82 10.13 -10.66
C HIS A 118 -11.92 11.21 -10.66
N HIS A 119 -13.11 10.96 -11.20
CA HIS A 119 -14.22 11.91 -11.15
C HIS A 119 -14.77 12.08 -9.73
N ALA A 120 -14.91 10.97 -8.98
CA ALA A 120 -15.36 11.02 -7.59
C ALA A 120 -14.36 11.78 -6.72
N ILE A 121 -13.05 11.53 -6.91
CA ILE A 121 -11.98 12.22 -6.17
C ILE A 121 -11.93 13.69 -6.57
N SER A 122 -12.03 14.01 -7.87
CA SER A 122 -12.01 15.40 -8.37
C SER A 122 -13.15 16.25 -7.81
N SER A 123 -14.31 15.65 -7.56
CA SER A 123 -15.43 16.35 -6.88
C SER A 123 -15.10 16.75 -5.44
N ARG A 124 -14.06 16.17 -4.86
CA ARG A 124 -13.58 16.39 -3.49
C ARG A 124 -12.17 17.01 -3.45
N GLN A 125 -11.67 17.58 -4.55
CA GLN A 125 -10.31 18.09 -4.65
C GLN A 125 -9.96 19.18 -3.63
N ASN A 126 -10.94 19.95 -3.18
CA ASN A 126 -10.73 21.02 -2.18
C ASN A 126 -10.54 20.45 -0.76
N ASP A 127 -11.01 19.23 -0.53
CA ASP A 127 -10.91 18.51 0.75
C ASP A 127 -9.88 17.38 0.69
N LEU A 128 -9.11 17.28 -0.40
CA LEU A 128 -8.11 16.26 -0.63
C LEU A 128 -6.71 16.74 -0.25
N PHE A 129 -6.05 16.02 0.62
CA PHE A 129 -4.70 16.33 1.10
C PHE A 129 -3.73 15.16 0.90
N GLY A 130 -2.49 15.47 0.50
CA GLY A 130 -1.39 14.49 0.45
C GLY A 130 -0.52 14.60 1.69
N ILE A 131 -0.48 13.55 2.52
CA ILE A 131 0.32 13.49 3.74
C ILE A 131 1.28 12.31 3.64
N LEU A 132 2.59 12.58 3.72
CA LEU A 132 3.60 11.54 3.62
C LEU A 132 3.58 10.64 4.87
N ASN A 133 3.73 9.32 4.67
CA ASN A 133 3.91 8.39 5.78
C ASN A 133 5.17 8.74 6.58
N GLY A 134 5.10 8.57 7.88
CA GLY A 134 6.25 8.69 8.77
C GLY A 134 7.17 7.47 8.71
N VAL A 135 8.35 7.61 9.29
CA VAL A 135 9.30 6.53 9.54
C VAL A 135 9.59 6.52 11.03
N ASP A 136 9.50 5.35 11.66
CA ASP A 136 9.93 5.18 13.04
C ASP A 136 11.45 4.93 13.08
N TYR A 137 12.20 5.96 13.45
CA TYR A 137 13.66 5.88 13.56
C TYR A 137 14.16 5.11 14.79
N SER A 138 13.28 4.67 15.70
CA SER A 138 13.67 3.74 16.75
C SER A 138 13.86 2.34 16.22
N ASP A 139 13.08 1.97 15.18
CA ASP A 139 13.15 0.67 14.51
C ASP A 139 14.02 0.73 13.25
N TRP A 140 13.85 1.78 12.43
CA TRP A 140 14.55 1.92 11.13
C TRP A 140 15.80 2.80 11.25
N ASN A 141 16.75 2.37 12.07
CA ASN A 141 18.02 3.06 12.26
C ASN A 141 19.21 2.10 12.17
N PRO A 142 20.03 2.18 11.12
CA PRO A 142 21.16 1.27 10.94
C PRO A 142 22.24 1.37 12.03
N GLU A 143 22.24 2.44 12.84
CA GLU A 143 23.18 2.59 13.97
C GLU A 143 22.78 1.71 15.16
N THR A 144 21.51 1.42 15.31
CA THR A 144 20.94 0.70 16.48
C THR A 144 20.17 -0.56 16.11
N ASP A 145 20.03 -0.86 14.82
CA ASP A 145 19.30 -2.02 14.31
C ASP A 145 19.94 -3.32 14.80
N LYS A 146 19.17 -4.11 15.53
CA LYS A 146 19.58 -5.38 16.13
C LYS A 146 19.69 -6.53 15.11
N HIS A 147 19.08 -6.37 13.93
CA HIS A 147 19.06 -7.36 12.86
C HIS A 147 20.29 -7.22 11.94
N LEU A 148 21.01 -6.11 12.01
CA LEU A 148 22.23 -5.90 11.24
C LEU A 148 23.43 -6.54 11.97
N PRO A 149 24.17 -7.45 11.32
CA PRO A 149 25.41 -7.99 11.88
C PRO A 149 26.46 -6.91 12.17
N PHE A 150 26.48 -5.84 11.38
CA PHE A 150 27.38 -4.73 11.53
C PHE A 150 26.63 -3.41 11.38
N ASN A 151 26.43 -2.70 12.48
CA ASN A 151 25.81 -1.39 12.47
C ASN A 151 26.66 -0.37 11.68
N TYR A 152 26.01 0.63 11.10
CA TYR A 152 26.66 1.70 10.34
C TYR A 152 25.86 3.00 10.45
N SER A 153 26.51 4.12 10.12
CA SER A 153 25.88 5.42 10.05
C SER A 153 26.18 6.09 8.70
N LYS A 154 25.52 7.22 8.44
CA LYS A 154 25.81 8.05 7.26
C LYS A 154 27.26 8.56 7.24
N ASP A 155 27.88 8.71 8.40
CA ASP A 155 29.25 9.23 8.55
C ASP A 155 30.30 8.11 8.60
N ASN A 156 29.86 6.85 8.79
CA ASN A 156 30.73 5.67 8.82
C ASN A 156 30.07 4.46 8.16
N LEU A 157 30.43 4.21 6.90
CA LEU A 157 29.86 3.14 6.07
C LEU A 157 30.62 1.81 6.15
N LEU A 158 31.66 1.67 7.02
CA LEU A 158 32.43 0.43 7.14
C LEU A 158 31.54 -0.79 7.49
N GLY A 159 30.55 -0.59 8.36
CA GLY A 159 29.57 -1.64 8.67
C GLY A 159 28.78 -2.09 7.45
N LYS A 160 28.42 -1.17 6.55
CA LYS A 160 27.69 -1.50 5.31
C LYS A 160 28.50 -2.38 4.36
N VAL A 161 29.82 -2.15 4.24
CA VAL A 161 30.71 -3.00 3.46
C VAL A 161 30.77 -4.41 4.05
N LYS A 162 30.88 -4.52 5.39
CA LYS A 162 30.85 -5.82 6.09
C LYS A 162 29.51 -6.54 5.92
N ASN A 163 28.39 -5.83 5.96
CA ASN A 163 27.07 -6.40 5.72
C ASN A 163 26.94 -6.93 4.28
N LYS A 164 27.47 -6.21 3.28
CA LYS A 164 27.52 -6.71 1.89
C LYS A 164 28.20 -8.07 1.81
N LYS A 165 29.39 -8.18 2.42
CA LYS A 165 30.12 -9.44 2.45
C LYS A 165 29.35 -10.54 3.17
N PHE A 166 28.82 -10.25 4.35
CA PHE A 166 28.03 -11.19 5.15
C PHE A 166 26.83 -11.72 4.36
N LEU A 167 26.09 -10.83 3.66
CA LEU A 167 24.94 -11.22 2.86
C LEU A 167 25.31 -12.11 1.67
N LEU A 168 26.39 -11.77 0.96
CA LEU A 168 26.88 -12.57 -0.17
C LEU A 168 27.39 -13.94 0.29
N ASP A 169 28.11 -14.01 1.42
CA ASP A 169 28.57 -15.26 2.02
C ASP A 169 27.38 -16.16 2.43
N HIS A 170 26.31 -15.56 3.00
CA HIS A 170 25.08 -16.27 3.36
C HIS A 170 24.42 -16.96 2.16
N PHE A 171 24.46 -16.34 1.00
CA PHE A 171 23.88 -16.89 -0.23
C PHE A 171 24.91 -17.63 -1.11
N ASN A 172 26.13 -17.85 -0.65
CA ASN A 172 27.22 -18.48 -1.40
C ASN A 172 27.53 -17.79 -2.74
N ILE A 173 27.39 -16.47 -2.78
CA ILE A 173 27.77 -15.63 -3.93
C ILE A 173 29.18 -15.08 -3.69
N PRO A 174 30.12 -15.20 -4.65
CA PRO A 174 31.47 -14.68 -4.49
C PRO A 174 31.47 -13.16 -4.22
N TYR A 175 32.18 -12.74 -3.19
CA TYR A 175 32.38 -11.34 -2.83
C TYR A 175 33.53 -10.72 -3.63
N HIS A 176 33.22 -9.59 -4.28
CA HIS A 176 34.19 -8.65 -4.80
C HIS A 176 33.86 -7.25 -4.30
N GLU A 177 34.84 -6.49 -3.89
CA GLU A 177 34.61 -5.18 -3.26
C GLU A 177 33.89 -4.22 -4.19
N ASP A 178 34.30 -4.16 -5.45
CA ASP A 178 33.80 -3.22 -6.44
C ASP A 178 32.46 -3.67 -7.10
N ASP A 179 32.10 -4.96 -6.99
CA ASP A 179 30.83 -5.42 -7.58
C ASP A 179 29.63 -4.75 -6.90
N PRO A 180 28.72 -4.07 -7.62
CA PRO A 180 27.47 -3.60 -7.04
C PRO A 180 26.63 -4.75 -6.51
N LEU A 181 26.03 -4.58 -5.33
CA LEU A 181 25.02 -5.50 -4.81
C LEU A 181 23.65 -4.82 -4.88
N ILE A 182 22.74 -5.41 -5.65
CA ILE A 182 21.37 -4.96 -5.82
C ILE A 182 20.46 -5.85 -4.99
N GLY A 183 19.78 -5.25 -4.01
CA GLY A 183 18.79 -5.91 -3.17
C GLY A 183 17.37 -5.53 -3.58
N ILE A 184 16.48 -6.51 -3.71
CA ILE A 184 15.06 -6.28 -3.93
C ILE A 184 14.29 -6.98 -2.81
N VAL A 185 13.56 -6.20 -2.01
CA VAL A 185 12.68 -6.72 -0.95
C VAL A 185 11.28 -6.17 -1.17
N SER A 186 10.38 -7.00 -1.72
CA SER A 186 9.03 -6.54 -2.06
C SER A 186 8.09 -7.71 -2.31
N ARG A 187 6.77 -7.42 -2.28
CA ARG A 187 5.79 -8.33 -2.90
C ARG A 187 6.05 -8.41 -4.40
N MET A 188 6.15 -9.62 -4.93
CA MET A 188 6.42 -9.87 -6.35
C MET A 188 5.12 -9.77 -7.17
N VAL A 189 4.67 -8.54 -7.39
CA VAL A 189 3.44 -8.23 -8.15
C VAL A 189 3.71 -7.16 -9.18
N THR A 190 2.92 -7.16 -10.27
CA THR A 190 3.04 -6.19 -11.37
C THR A 190 3.05 -4.74 -10.87
N GLN A 191 2.23 -4.40 -9.87
CA GLN A 191 2.19 -3.05 -9.27
C GLN A 191 3.55 -2.58 -8.70
N LYS A 192 4.47 -3.48 -8.40
CA LYS A 192 5.82 -3.18 -7.90
C LYS A 192 6.87 -3.08 -9.00
N GLY A 193 6.46 -3.13 -10.27
CA GLY A 193 7.35 -3.00 -11.42
C GLY A 193 8.08 -4.30 -11.80
N PHE A 194 7.62 -5.45 -11.33
CA PHE A 194 8.24 -6.73 -11.70
C PHE A 194 8.02 -7.10 -13.17
N ASP A 195 6.99 -6.59 -13.81
CA ASP A 195 6.79 -6.66 -15.26
C ASP A 195 7.89 -5.89 -16.03
N ILE A 196 8.26 -4.70 -15.54
CA ILE A 196 9.36 -3.90 -16.11
C ILE A 196 10.70 -4.65 -15.93
N PHE A 197 10.93 -5.19 -14.71
CA PHE A 197 12.12 -6.00 -14.45
C PHE A 197 12.20 -7.22 -15.39
N ALA A 198 11.09 -7.95 -15.53
CA ALA A 198 11.03 -9.12 -16.41
C ALA A 198 11.31 -8.76 -17.88
N GLY A 199 10.80 -7.61 -18.33
CA GLY A 199 11.09 -7.08 -19.68
C GLY A 199 12.55 -6.73 -19.90
N ALA A 200 13.26 -6.29 -18.85
CA ALA A 200 14.67 -5.85 -18.90
C ALA A 200 15.67 -6.94 -18.47
N VAL A 201 15.23 -8.11 -18.06
CA VAL A 201 16.10 -9.13 -17.44
C VAL A 201 17.29 -9.54 -18.30
N GLN A 202 17.11 -9.62 -19.62
CA GLN A 202 18.18 -9.99 -20.55
C GLN A 202 19.28 -8.92 -20.64
N ASP A 203 18.96 -7.68 -20.45
CA ASP A 203 19.89 -6.56 -20.43
C ASP A 203 20.55 -6.38 -19.06
N LEU A 204 19.83 -6.71 -17.98
CA LEU A 204 20.29 -6.58 -16.60
C LEU A 204 21.26 -7.70 -16.20
N MET A 205 21.02 -8.91 -16.63
CA MET A 205 21.83 -10.07 -16.19
C MET A 205 23.29 -10.06 -16.69
N PRO A 206 23.65 -9.49 -17.85
CA PRO A 206 25.05 -9.34 -18.25
C PRO A 206 25.88 -8.34 -17.39
N LEU A 207 25.22 -7.40 -16.71
CA LEU A 207 25.91 -6.38 -15.91
C LEU A 207 26.76 -7.01 -14.78
N ASP A 208 27.93 -6.45 -14.48
CA ASP A 208 28.79 -6.88 -13.38
C ASP A 208 28.21 -6.43 -12.03
N ALA A 209 27.08 -7.05 -11.64
CA ALA A 209 26.39 -6.80 -10.38
C ALA A 209 25.91 -8.11 -9.76
N LYS A 210 25.79 -8.15 -8.44
CA LYS A 210 25.18 -9.25 -7.68
C LYS A 210 23.73 -8.88 -7.33
N TRP A 211 22.87 -9.87 -7.27
CA TRP A 211 21.44 -9.67 -7.05
C TRP A 211 20.94 -10.56 -5.92
N VAL A 212 20.28 -9.97 -4.94
CA VAL A 212 19.63 -10.71 -3.86
C VAL A 212 18.19 -10.24 -3.79
N ILE A 213 17.28 -11.18 -4.01
CA ILE A 213 15.84 -10.90 -4.12
C ILE A 213 15.09 -11.65 -3.02
N LEU A 214 14.27 -10.94 -2.25
CA LEU A 214 13.41 -11.50 -1.22
C LEU A 214 11.97 -11.04 -1.43
N GLY A 215 11.03 -11.98 -1.41
CA GLY A 215 9.59 -11.70 -1.49
C GLY A 215 8.79 -12.88 -1.97
N SER A 216 7.48 -12.66 -2.11
CA SER A 216 6.53 -13.61 -2.70
C SER A 216 5.40 -12.86 -3.38
N GLY A 217 4.67 -13.50 -4.29
CA GLY A 217 3.57 -12.85 -5.00
C GLY A 217 3.01 -13.67 -6.16
N GLU A 218 3.07 -13.13 -7.38
CA GLU A 218 2.58 -13.78 -8.58
C GLU A 218 3.55 -14.88 -9.03
N ASP A 219 3.03 -16.08 -9.28
CA ASP A 219 3.81 -17.28 -9.63
C ASP A 219 4.81 -17.04 -10.77
N GLN A 220 4.45 -16.24 -11.76
CA GLN A 220 5.32 -15.92 -12.91
C GLN A 220 6.63 -15.23 -12.47
N TYR A 221 6.58 -14.32 -11.51
CA TYR A 221 7.78 -13.63 -11.03
C TYR A 221 8.59 -14.49 -10.06
N GLU A 222 7.91 -15.24 -9.19
CA GLU A 222 8.58 -16.19 -8.30
C GLU A 222 9.39 -17.21 -9.11
N GLU A 223 8.76 -17.80 -10.15
CA GLU A 223 9.41 -18.79 -11.01
C GLU A 223 10.56 -18.19 -11.81
N MET A 224 10.39 -16.98 -12.35
CA MET A 224 11.47 -16.26 -13.04
C MET A 224 12.71 -16.12 -12.14
N PHE A 225 12.53 -15.70 -10.88
CA PHE A 225 13.66 -15.53 -9.97
C PHE A 225 14.28 -16.87 -9.53
N ARG A 226 13.48 -17.93 -9.34
CA ARG A 226 14.03 -19.28 -9.10
C ARG A 226 14.90 -19.73 -10.25
N GLN A 227 14.45 -19.54 -11.50
CA GLN A 227 15.21 -19.90 -12.70
C GLN A 227 16.50 -19.07 -12.83
N LEU A 228 16.44 -17.75 -12.59
CA LEU A 228 17.62 -16.90 -12.61
C LEU A 228 18.66 -17.33 -11.56
N ALA A 229 18.24 -17.63 -10.34
CA ALA A 229 19.14 -18.12 -9.29
C ALA A 229 19.72 -19.50 -9.63
N HIS A 230 18.97 -20.36 -10.31
CA HIS A 230 19.44 -21.67 -10.78
C HIS A 230 20.49 -21.55 -11.90
N ILE A 231 20.24 -20.66 -12.87
CA ILE A 231 21.13 -20.49 -14.04
C ILE A 231 22.38 -19.68 -13.68
N LEU A 232 22.24 -18.70 -12.76
CA LEU A 232 23.31 -17.76 -12.38
C LEU A 232 23.62 -17.82 -10.88
N PRO A 233 23.93 -18.99 -10.28
CA PRO A 233 24.01 -19.17 -8.83
C PRO A 233 25.14 -18.37 -8.16
N LYS A 234 26.14 -17.91 -8.92
CA LYS A 234 27.23 -17.04 -8.43
C LYS A 234 26.92 -15.55 -8.56
N LYS A 235 25.73 -15.20 -9.03
CA LYS A 235 25.33 -13.83 -9.34
C LYS A 235 23.97 -13.45 -8.76
N VAL A 236 23.03 -14.38 -8.76
CA VAL A 236 21.65 -14.17 -8.33
C VAL A 236 21.32 -15.14 -7.19
N ALA A 237 20.78 -14.61 -6.10
CA ALA A 237 20.13 -15.41 -5.08
C ALA A 237 18.70 -14.93 -4.86
N THR A 238 17.81 -15.85 -4.53
CA THR A 238 16.43 -15.50 -4.20
C THR A 238 15.96 -16.27 -2.97
N TYR A 239 15.17 -15.59 -2.14
CA TYR A 239 14.38 -16.17 -1.08
C TYR A 239 12.91 -15.91 -1.37
N ILE A 240 12.19 -16.94 -1.80
CA ILE A 240 10.75 -16.85 -2.06
C ILE A 240 10.01 -17.12 -0.77
N GLY A 241 9.41 -16.07 -0.23
CA GLY A 241 8.69 -16.13 1.03
C GLY A 241 8.65 -14.78 1.74
N PHE A 242 8.09 -14.81 2.95
CA PHE A 242 8.08 -13.68 3.87
C PHE A 242 9.07 -13.96 5.01
N ASN A 243 9.89 -12.98 5.34
CA ASN A 243 10.79 -13.03 6.49
C ASN A 243 10.67 -11.70 7.23
N ASN A 244 10.44 -11.77 8.56
CA ASN A 244 10.41 -10.62 9.46
C ASN A 244 11.82 -10.22 9.88
#